data_c3f7a8a9522351e1d561d083ce6e4577
#
_entry.id   c3f7a8a9522351e1d561d083ce6e4577
#
_cell.length_a   1.000
_cell.length_b   1.000
_cell.length_c   1.000
_cell.angle_alpha   90.00
_cell.angle_beta   90.00
_cell.angle_gamma   90.00
#
_symmetry.space_group_name_H-M   'P 1'
#
loop_
_entity.id
_entity.type
_entity.pdbx_description
1 polymer ?
#
loop_
_entity_poly.entity_id
_entity_poly.type
_entity_poly.pdbx_seq_one_letter_code
_entity_poly.pdbx_strand_id
1 'polypeptide(L)'
;MTLIKSISGIRGTIGGPSGEGLTPFDIVKFTAAFGQWIIEKSGKKKIVIGRDARISGEMVLNIVVGTLQGLGIEVIDIGLSTTPTVEIAVPLEQAGGGIILTASHNPKQWNALKLLNEKGEFISDTDGQEVLTIADSDQILFASVDDLGSYTKDDSYLQKHIDHILALTLVDVAAIKAKNFKVVVDAVNSTGGIFVPALLKALGVHQITEIYCEPNGHFPHNPEPLPENLVALSDAVKQNQADLGIAVDPDVDRLCFVCEDGQMFGEEYTLVAVADFVLKNTSSQTYALQNKLGNTVSNLSSTRALRDVTTAANGKYIASAVGEVNVVNAMKANQAIIGGEGNGGIIYPESHYGRDALVGIALFLTHLAKSNQSISELRKSYPAYFISKNKIELTPQIDVDAILEALTTTYKNEQISTIDGVKIDFATEWVHLRKSNTEPIIRIYTEAPTQQEADVLAERFVKELKVIAGI
;
A
#
# COMPACT_ATOMS: atom_id res chain seq x y z
N MET A 1 -18.20 -14.81 -9.42
CA MET A 1 -17.71 -13.50 -9.90
C MET A 1 -17.85 -12.52 -8.74
N THR A 2 -17.06 -11.48 -8.67
CA THR A 2 -17.09 -10.52 -7.56
C THR A 2 -16.83 -9.12 -8.10
N LEU A 3 -17.73 -8.20 -7.79
CA LEU A 3 -17.56 -6.76 -8.02
C LEU A 3 -17.65 -6.05 -6.66
N ILE A 4 -16.60 -5.38 -6.26
CA ILE A 4 -16.52 -4.64 -5.00
C ILE A 4 -16.38 -3.16 -5.32
N LYS A 5 -17.28 -2.37 -4.75
CA LYS A 5 -17.29 -0.91 -4.82
C LYS A 5 -16.87 -0.40 -3.45
N SER A 6 -15.66 0.15 -3.36
CA SER A 6 -15.08 0.56 -2.07
C SER A 6 -14.36 1.90 -2.20
N ILE A 7 -13.96 2.46 -1.07
CA ILE A 7 -13.13 3.69 -0.97
C ILE A 7 -11.85 3.56 -1.81
N SER A 8 -11.26 2.36 -1.87
CA SER A 8 -10.02 2.11 -2.64
C SER A 8 -10.27 1.89 -4.14
N GLY A 9 -11.46 2.22 -4.63
CA GLY A 9 -11.85 2.11 -6.03
C GLY A 9 -12.80 0.95 -6.33
N ILE A 10 -13.00 0.71 -7.63
CA ILE A 10 -13.88 -0.31 -8.17
C ILE A 10 -13.05 -1.53 -8.55
N ARG A 11 -13.22 -2.62 -7.85
CA ARG A 11 -12.41 -3.84 -7.99
C ARG A 11 -13.28 -5.03 -8.31
N GLY A 12 -12.83 -5.90 -9.22
CA GLY A 12 -13.58 -7.12 -9.52
C GLY A 12 -12.77 -8.18 -10.27
N THR A 13 -13.33 -9.38 -10.32
CA THR A 13 -12.84 -10.42 -11.24
C THR A 13 -13.26 -10.07 -12.66
N ILE A 14 -12.32 -10.21 -13.60
CA ILE A 14 -12.58 -9.93 -15.02
C ILE A 14 -13.51 -11.00 -15.61
N GLY A 15 -14.58 -10.55 -16.25
CA GLY A 15 -15.57 -11.40 -16.93
C GLY A 15 -16.86 -11.61 -16.12
N GLY A 16 -17.72 -12.47 -16.62
CA GLY A 16 -19.05 -12.76 -16.06
C GLY A 16 -20.14 -11.77 -16.46
N PRO A 17 -21.32 -11.83 -15.80
CA PRO A 17 -22.39 -10.87 -16.03
C PRO A 17 -22.01 -9.48 -15.51
N SER A 18 -22.51 -8.42 -16.18
CA SER A 18 -22.37 -7.04 -15.71
C SER A 18 -23.02 -6.87 -14.32
N GLY A 19 -22.31 -6.15 -13.44
CA GLY A 19 -22.72 -5.97 -12.06
C GLY A 19 -22.26 -7.07 -11.08
N GLU A 20 -21.80 -8.23 -11.59
CA GLU A 20 -21.28 -9.33 -10.76
C GLU A 20 -19.75 -9.46 -10.84
N GLY A 21 -19.14 -8.97 -11.93
CA GLY A 21 -17.69 -8.90 -12.14
C GLY A 21 -17.32 -7.55 -12.73
N LEU A 22 -16.01 -7.33 -12.94
CA LEU A 22 -15.52 -6.14 -13.62
C LEU A 22 -15.57 -6.39 -15.14
N THR A 23 -16.70 -6.11 -15.75
CA THR A 23 -16.94 -6.26 -17.20
C THR A 23 -16.68 -4.96 -17.95
N PRO A 24 -16.60 -4.98 -19.30
CA PRO A 24 -16.50 -3.76 -20.09
C PRO A 24 -17.59 -2.73 -19.79
N PHE A 25 -18.82 -3.14 -19.54
CA PHE A 25 -19.93 -2.24 -19.17
C PHE A 25 -19.69 -1.57 -17.81
N ASP A 26 -19.19 -2.33 -16.83
CA ASP A 26 -18.86 -1.80 -15.51
C ASP A 26 -17.69 -0.81 -15.60
N ILE A 27 -16.66 -1.11 -16.42
CA ILE A 27 -15.53 -0.22 -16.65
C ILE A 27 -16.00 1.10 -17.26
N VAL A 28 -16.84 1.07 -18.31
CA VAL A 28 -17.41 2.29 -18.90
C VAL A 28 -18.19 3.08 -17.86
N LYS A 29 -19.11 2.41 -17.15
CA LYS A 29 -20.00 3.02 -16.15
C LYS A 29 -19.21 3.81 -15.10
N PHE A 30 -18.25 3.15 -14.44
CA PHE A 30 -17.50 3.77 -13.34
C PHE A 30 -16.44 4.76 -13.82
N THR A 31 -15.83 4.55 -15.00
CA THR A 31 -14.92 5.52 -15.61
C THR A 31 -15.65 6.80 -15.98
N ALA A 32 -16.84 6.68 -16.58
CA ALA A 32 -17.63 7.84 -16.97
C ALA A 32 -18.10 8.64 -15.75
N ALA A 33 -18.54 7.95 -14.70
CA ALA A 33 -18.93 8.59 -13.45
C ALA A 33 -17.78 9.32 -12.78
N PHE A 34 -16.59 8.69 -12.72
CA PHE A 34 -15.39 9.32 -12.17
C PHE A 34 -14.94 10.52 -13.01
N GLY A 35 -14.94 10.40 -14.35
CA GLY A 35 -14.59 11.49 -15.24
C GLY A 35 -15.51 12.70 -15.05
N GLN A 36 -16.83 12.50 -14.95
CA GLN A 36 -17.78 13.57 -14.65
C GLN A 36 -17.52 14.17 -13.25
N TRP A 37 -17.33 13.34 -12.23
CA TRP A 37 -17.00 13.80 -10.89
C TRP A 37 -15.74 14.69 -10.89
N ILE A 38 -14.67 14.30 -11.61
CA ILE A 38 -13.45 15.12 -11.74
C ILE A 38 -13.75 16.48 -12.35
N ILE A 39 -14.56 16.55 -13.44
CA ILE A 39 -14.94 17.82 -14.06
C ILE A 39 -15.68 18.71 -13.06
N GLU A 40 -16.65 18.15 -12.34
CA GLU A 40 -17.48 18.89 -11.38
C GLU A 40 -16.69 19.35 -10.15
N LYS A 41 -15.79 18.50 -9.62
CA LYS A 41 -15.05 18.75 -8.37
C LYS A 41 -13.86 19.67 -8.57
N SER A 42 -13.06 19.45 -9.62
CA SER A 42 -11.80 20.17 -9.86
C SER A 42 -11.91 21.26 -10.95
N GLY A 43 -12.93 21.21 -11.80
CA GLY A 43 -13.05 22.04 -12.98
C GLY A 43 -12.05 21.69 -14.10
N LYS A 44 -11.27 20.64 -13.94
CA LYS A 44 -10.20 20.24 -14.87
C LYS A 44 -10.68 19.09 -15.76
N LYS A 45 -10.22 19.08 -17.00
CA LYS A 45 -10.51 18.04 -18.00
C LYS A 45 -9.22 17.32 -18.42
N LYS A 46 -8.43 16.87 -17.43
CA LYS A 46 -7.20 16.10 -17.63
C LYS A 46 -7.10 15.00 -16.57
N ILE A 47 -6.80 13.77 -16.98
CA ILE A 47 -6.62 12.61 -16.11
C ILE A 47 -5.33 11.88 -16.52
N VAL A 48 -4.53 11.49 -15.51
CA VAL A 48 -3.37 10.63 -15.69
C VAL A 48 -3.79 9.18 -15.48
N ILE A 49 -3.31 8.27 -16.32
CA ILE A 49 -3.56 6.83 -16.21
C ILE A 49 -2.25 6.07 -16.21
N GLY A 50 -2.10 5.11 -15.29
CA GLY A 50 -1.07 4.10 -15.32
C GLY A 50 -1.63 2.72 -14.97
N ARG A 51 -0.89 1.66 -15.28
CA ARG A 51 -1.33 0.30 -14.99
C ARG A 51 -0.19 -0.61 -14.54
N ASP A 52 -0.53 -1.65 -13.78
CA ASP A 52 0.37 -2.77 -13.55
C ASP A 52 0.44 -3.70 -14.79
N ALA A 53 1.18 -4.81 -14.68
CA ALA A 53 1.37 -5.73 -15.80
C ALA A 53 0.28 -6.81 -15.92
N ARG A 54 -0.85 -6.70 -15.22
CA ARG A 54 -1.94 -7.68 -15.31
C ARG A 54 -2.37 -7.92 -16.76
N ILE A 55 -2.62 -9.18 -17.11
CA ILE A 55 -2.99 -9.61 -18.47
C ILE A 55 -4.19 -8.83 -19.01
N SER A 56 -5.16 -8.50 -18.14
CA SER A 56 -6.34 -7.71 -18.51
C SER A 56 -6.08 -6.20 -18.64
N GLY A 57 -4.87 -5.72 -18.28
CA GLY A 57 -4.56 -4.30 -18.14
C GLY A 57 -4.77 -3.51 -19.42
N GLU A 58 -4.33 -4.04 -20.57
CA GLU A 58 -4.46 -3.35 -21.86
C GLU A 58 -5.93 -3.24 -22.31
N MET A 59 -6.71 -4.30 -22.13
CA MET A 59 -8.15 -4.26 -22.45
C MET A 59 -8.88 -3.21 -21.59
N VAL A 60 -8.60 -3.20 -20.28
CA VAL A 60 -9.18 -2.21 -19.36
C VAL A 60 -8.76 -0.79 -19.73
N LEU A 61 -7.46 -0.57 -20.03
CA LEU A 61 -6.92 0.73 -20.46
C LEU A 61 -7.65 1.28 -21.68
N ASN A 62 -7.82 0.47 -22.73
CA ASN A 62 -8.47 0.90 -23.96
C ASN A 62 -9.92 1.37 -23.72
N ILE A 63 -10.66 0.70 -22.83
CA ILE A 63 -12.03 1.09 -22.48
C ILE A 63 -12.04 2.39 -21.68
N VAL A 64 -11.15 2.51 -20.68
CA VAL A 64 -11.01 3.71 -19.85
C VAL A 64 -10.65 4.93 -20.69
N VAL A 65 -9.64 4.81 -21.56
CA VAL A 65 -9.20 5.90 -22.46
C VAL A 65 -10.33 6.36 -23.35
N GLY A 66 -10.99 5.43 -24.08
CA GLY A 66 -12.10 5.78 -24.98
C GLY A 66 -13.27 6.45 -24.26
N THR A 67 -13.57 5.99 -23.04
CA THR A 67 -14.64 6.57 -22.21
C THR A 67 -14.32 8.00 -21.78
N LEU A 68 -13.08 8.25 -21.32
CA LEU A 68 -12.65 9.60 -20.90
C LEU A 68 -12.55 10.57 -22.08
N GLN A 69 -12.05 10.12 -23.24
CA GLN A 69 -12.06 10.92 -24.44
C GLN A 69 -13.50 11.31 -24.87
N GLY A 70 -14.43 10.35 -24.74
CA GLY A 70 -15.85 10.61 -24.99
C GLY A 70 -16.47 11.64 -24.04
N LEU A 71 -15.90 11.88 -22.86
CA LEU A 71 -16.30 12.96 -21.93
C LEU A 71 -15.59 14.30 -22.21
N GLY A 72 -14.75 14.38 -23.22
CA GLY A 72 -13.95 15.57 -23.51
C GLY A 72 -12.75 15.74 -22.55
N ILE A 73 -12.26 14.65 -21.95
CA ILE A 73 -11.14 14.65 -21.00
C ILE A 73 -9.85 14.29 -21.73
N GLU A 74 -8.82 15.13 -21.59
CA GLU A 74 -7.44 14.84 -21.97
C GLU A 74 -6.90 13.68 -21.11
N VAL A 75 -6.35 12.65 -21.75
CA VAL A 75 -5.77 11.48 -21.09
C VAL A 75 -4.26 11.47 -21.30
N ILE A 76 -3.51 11.46 -20.17
CA ILE A 76 -2.08 11.22 -20.16
C ILE A 76 -1.85 9.76 -19.69
N ASP A 77 -1.46 8.90 -20.60
CA ASP A 77 -1.13 7.49 -20.33
C ASP A 77 0.37 7.35 -20.06
N ILE A 78 0.71 7.00 -18.84
CA ILE A 78 2.11 6.77 -18.43
C ILE A 78 2.52 5.28 -18.52
N GLY A 79 1.71 4.47 -19.18
CA GLY A 79 2.00 3.09 -19.54
C GLY A 79 2.05 2.10 -18.37
N LEU A 80 2.97 1.12 -18.47
CA LEU A 80 3.30 0.23 -17.35
C LEU A 80 3.97 1.05 -16.25
N SER A 81 3.29 1.17 -15.12
CA SER A 81 3.64 2.09 -14.05
C SER A 81 3.37 1.49 -12.68
N THR A 82 3.72 2.21 -11.65
CA THR A 82 3.44 1.86 -10.25
C THR A 82 2.36 2.77 -9.70
N THR A 83 1.65 2.32 -8.65
CA THR A 83 0.68 3.17 -7.94
C THR A 83 1.32 4.51 -7.53
N PRO A 84 2.47 4.55 -6.82
CA PRO A 84 3.08 5.81 -6.43
C PRO A 84 3.53 6.69 -7.62
N THR A 85 3.93 6.11 -8.74
CA THR A 85 4.31 6.91 -9.91
C THR A 85 3.11 7.66 -10.49
N VAL A 86 1.91 7.04 -10.51
CA VAL A 86 0.69 7.74 -10.95
C VAL A 86 0.31 8.84 -9.94
N GLU A 87 0.43 8.57 -8.64
CA GLU A 87 0.18 9.55 -7.58
C GLU A 87 1.06 10.80 -7.73
N ILE A 88 2.35 10.61 -8.03
CA ILE A 88 3.29 11.72 -8.31
C ILE A 88 2.97 12.42 -9.64
N ALA A 89 2.57 11.68 -10.67
CA ALA A 89 2.29 12.23 -11.99
C ALA A 89 1.07 13.18 -12.01
N VAL A 90 0.03 12.89 -11.23
CA VAL A 90 -1.20 13.70 -11.19
C VAL A 90 -0.92 15.19 -10.89
N PRO A 91 -0.25 15.56 -9.78
CA PRO A 91 0.07 16.96 -9.53
C PRO A 91 1.10 17.54 -10.49
N LEU A 92 2.06 16.76 -10.99
CA LEU A 92 3.04 17.22 -11.97
C LEU A 92 2.38 17.62 -13.30
N GLU A 93 1.38 16.86 -13.73
CA GLU A 93 0.57 17.17 -14.93
C GLU A 93 -0.52 18.22 -14.66
N GLN A 94 -0.67 18.69 -13.42
CA GLN A 94 -1.77 19.56 -12.99
C GLN A 94 -3.15 18.97 -13.37
N ALA A 95 -3.24 17.65 -13.40
CA ALA A 95 -4.46 16.92 -13.74
C ALA A 95 -5.56 17.11 -12.69
N GLY A 96 -6.80 16.82 -13.05
CA GLY A 96 -7.93 16.82 -12.13
C GLY A 96 -7.95 15.59 -11.25
N GLY A 97 -7.28 14.51 -11.67
CA GLY A 97 -7.15 13.26 -10.94
C GLY A 97 -6.39 12.20 -11.73
N GLY A 98 -6.39 10.99 -11.21
CA GLY A 98 -5.73 9.85 -11.84
C GLY A 98 -6.52 8.55 -11.72
N ILE A 99 -6.20 7.59 -12.57
CA ILE A 99 -6.71 6.22 -12.48
C ILE A 99 -5.54 5.25 -12.56
N ILE A 100 -5.45 4.36 -11.58
CA ILE A 100 -4.47 3.27 -11.59
C ILE A 100 -5.21 1.96 -11.87
N LEU A 101 -4.82 1.28 -12.94
CA LEU A 101 -5.41 0.01 -13.36
C LEU A 101 -4.63 -1.14 -12.74
N THR A 102 -5.03 -1.53 -11.53
CA THR A 102 -4.38 -2.57 -10.73
C THR A 102 -5.31 -3.09 -9.65
N ALA A 103 -5.21 -4.37 -9.34
CA ALA A 103 -5.85 -4.94 -8.15
C ALA A 103 -4.82 -5.26 -7.05
N SER A 104 -3.65 -4.59 -7.03
CA SER A 104 -2.57 -4.78 -6.06
C SER A 104 -2.23 -6.27 -5.90
N HIS A 105 -2.22 -6.78 -4.69
CA HIS A 105 -1.90 -8.17 -4.34
C HIS A 105 -3.00 -9.21 -4.64
N ASN A 106 -4.14 -8.83 -5.22
CA ASN A 106 -5.14 -9.82 -5.62
C ASN A 106 -4.63 -10.72 -6.76
N PRO A 107 -5.10 -11.98 -6.85
CA PRO A 107 -4.70 -12.91 -7.91
C PRO A 107 -4.95 -12.38 -9.33
N LYS A 108 -4.34 -13.01 -10.32
CA LYS A 108 -4.27 -12.54 -11.73
C LYS A 108 -5.61 -12.28 -12.42
N GLN A 109 -6.69 -12.96 -11.98
CA GLN A 109 -8.05 -12.77 -12.54
C GLN A 109 -8.74 -11.48 -12.08
N TRP A 110 -8.18 -10.76 -11.13
CA TRP A 110 -8.69 -9.49 -10.64
C TRP A 110 -8.10 -8.31 -11.41
N ASN A 111 -8.88 -7.23 -11.52
CA ASN A 111 -8.38 -5.89 -11.83
C ASN A 111 -9.23 -4.84 -11.10
N ALA A 112 -8.79 -3.58 -11.12
CA ALA A 112 -9.54 -2.50 -10.50
C ALA A 112 -9.26 -1.16 -11.19
N LEU A 113 -10.15 -0.20 -10.94
CA LEU A 113 -9.97 1.22 -11.15
C LEU A 113 -9.69 1.83 -9.77
N LYS A 114 -8.44 2.10 -9.42
CA LYS A 114 -8.08 2.88 -8.24
C LYS A 114 -8.13 4.36 -8.62
N LEU A 115 -8.86 5.16 -7.85
CA LEU A 115 -9.23 6.53 -8.21
C LEU A 115 -8.47 7.55 -7.35
N LEU A 116 -7.82 8.52 -8.00
CA LEU A 116 -7.04 9.57 -7.35
C LEU A 116 -7.66 10.95 -7.59
N ASN A 117 -7.61 11.80 -6.57
CA ASN A 117 -7.97 13.20 -6.65
C ASN A 117 -6.85 14.06 -7.31
N GLU A 118 -7.05 15.35 -7.44
CA GLU A 118 -6.10 16.30 -8.04
C GLU A 118 -4.74 16.43 -7.32
N LYS A 119 -4.63 15.90 -6.09
CA LYS A 119 -3.38 15.88 -5.33
C LYS A 119 -2.58 14.60 -5.55
N GLY A 120 -3.10 13.67 -6.36
CA GLY A 120 -2.52 12.34 -6.51
C GLY A 120 -2.78 11.41 -5.32
N GLU A 121 -3.79 11.68 -4.52
CA GLU A 121 -4.16 10.87 -3.35
C GLU A 121 -5.44 10.09 -3.65
N PHE A 122 -5.61 8.93 -3.04
CA PHE A 122 -6.87 8.21 -3.14
C PHE A 122 -8.05 9.09 -2.71
N ILE A 123 -9.16 8.97 -3.44
CA ILE A 123 -10.39 9.69 -3.11
C ILE A 123 -10.91 9.24 -1.74
N SER A 124 -11.58 10.14 -1.02
CA SER A 124 -12.20 9.83 0.27
C SER A 124 -13.43 8.95 0.11
N ASP A 125 -13.92 8.42 1.24
CA ASP A 125 -15.18 7.66 1.25
C ASP A 125 -16.36 8.50 0.74
N THR A 126 -16.43 9.76 1.16
CA THR A 126 -17.46 10.70 0.70
C THR A 126 -17.37 10.91 -0.82
N ASP A 127 -16.17 11.14 -1.35
CA ASP A 127 -15.94 11.28 -2.79
C ASP A 127 -16.32 10.00 -3.56
N GLY A 128 -15.99 8.84 -3.00
CA GLY A 128 -16.38 7.54 -3.55
C GLY A 128 -17.89 7.36 -3.63
N GLN A 129 -18.64 7.79 -2.62
CA GLN A 129 -20.12 7.77 -2.64
C GLN A 129 -20.68 8.74 -3.68
N GLU A 130 -20.08 9.93 -3.87
CA GLU A 130 -20.46 10.85 -4.94
C GLU A 130 -20.28 10.19 -6.32
N VAL A 131 -19.12 9.54 -6.58
CA VAL A 131 -18.87 8.79 -7.82
C VAL A 131 -19.90 7.68 -8.04
N LEU A 132 -20.23 6.90 -6.99
CA LEU A 132 -21.22 5.83 -7.09
C LEU A 132 -22.63 6.40 -7.38
N THR A 133 -22.99 7.54 -6.80
CA THR A 133 -24.25 8.22 -7.06
C THR A 133 -24.35 8.66 -8.52
N ILE A 134 -23.28 9.24 -9.08
CA ILE A 134 -23.22 9.58 -10.51
C ILE A 134 -23.32 8.33 -11.38
N ALA A 135 -22.61 7.24 -11.00
CA ALA A 135 -22.65 5.98 -11.72
C ALA A 135 -24.06 5.36 -11.80
N ASP A 136 -24.88 5.57 -10.78
CA ASP A 136 -26.26 5.05 -10.74
C ASP A 136 -27.28 6.03 -11.34
N SER A 137 -26.83 7.24 -11.73
CA SER A 137 -27.65 8.20 -12.47
C SER A 137 -27.51 7.99 -13.99
N ASP A 138 -28.59 8.14 -14.73
CA ASP A 138 -28.56 8.14 -16.21
C ASP A 138 -28.23 9.53 -16.79
N GLN A 139 -27.48 10.38 -16.03
CA GLN A 139 -27.28 11.80 -16.36
C GLN A 139 -25.85 12.12 -16.85
N ILE A 140 -25.06 11.13 -17.21
CA ILE A 140 -23.72 11.34 -17.75
C ILE A 140 -23.81 11.91 -19.16
N LEU A 141 -23.21 13.07 -19.41
CA LEU A 141 -23.20 13.72 -20.71
C LEU A 141 -21.84 13.54 -21.39
N PHE A 142 -21.85 12.93 -22.56
CA PHE A 142 -20.68 12.80 -23.41
C PHE A 142 -20.52 14.05 -24.31
N ALA A 143 -19.26 14.33 -24.67
CA ALA A 143 -18.89 15.47 -25.50
C ALA A 143 -19.34 15.32 -26.96
N SER A 144 -19.51 16.46 -27.65
CA SER A 144 -19.70 16.46 -29.11
C SER A 144 -18.40 16.07 -29.81
N VAL A 145 -18.46 15.77 -31.12
CA VAL A 145 -17.29 15.34 -31.88
C VAL A 145 -16.14 16.38 -31.88
N ASP A 146 -16.48 17.67 -31.80
CA ASP A 146 -15.51 18.76 -31.79
C ASP A 146 -14.88 18.98 -30.40
N ASP A 147 -15.47 18.40 -29.35
CA ASP A 147 -15.05 18.56 -27.95
C ASP A 147 -14.46 17.26 -27.35
N LEU A 148 -14.18 16.25 -28.18
CA LEU A 148 -13.56 15.01 -27.71
C LEU A 148 -12.20 15.25 -27.07
N GLY A 149 -11.91 14.50 -25.99
CA GLY A 149 -10.63 14.56 -25.31
C GLY A 149 -9.46 14.02 -26.14
N SER A 150 -8.28 14.53 -25.90
CA SER A 150 -7.03 14.04 -26.51
C SER A 150 -6.46 12.83 -25.74
N TYR A 151 -5.54 12.12 -26.39
CA TYR A 151 -4.76 11.04 -25.76
C TYR A 151 -3.28 11.25 -26.05
N THR A 152 -2.47 11.23 -25.01
CA THR A 152 -1.00 11.34 -25.08
C THR A 152 -0.36 10.24 -24.27
N LYS A 153 0.65 9.58 -24.82
CA LYS A 153 1.48 8.62 -24.09
C LYS A 153 2.78 9.29 -23.64
N ASP A 154 3.13 9.14 -22.35
CA ASP A 154 4.38 9.68 -21.78
C ASP A 154 5.16 8.59 -21.04
N ASP A 155 6.19 8.06 -21.67
CA ASP A 155 7.07 7.03 -21.15
C ASP A 155 8.18 7.58 -20.21
N SER A 156 8.19 8.88 -19.90
CA SER A 156 9.25 9.52 -19.08
C SER A 156 9.09 9.35 -17.57
N TYR A 157 7.95 8.84 -17.11
CA TYR A 157 7.61 8.83 -15.69
C TYR A 157 8.44 7.88 -14.82
N LEU A 158 8.99 6.81 -15.38
CA LEU A 158 10.01 6.00 -14.70
C LEU A 158 11.20 6.88 -14.24
N GLN A 159 11.76 7.65 -15.16
CA GLN A 159 12.92 8.49 -14.85
C GLN A 159 12.55 9.67 -13.94
N LYS A 160 11.40 10.32 -14.17
CA LYS A 160 10.91 11.41 -13.30
C LYS A 160 10.75 10.95 -11.85
N HIS A 161 10.21 9.75 -11.62
CA HIS A 161 10.05 9.21 -10.26
C HIS A 161 11.41 8.87 -9.64
N ILE A 162 12.33 8.23 -10.38
CA ILE A 162 13.70 7.98 -9.90
C ILE A 162 14.39 9.29 -9.53
N ASP A 163 14.36 10.31 -10.40
CA ASP A 163 14.99 11.60 -10.12
C ASP A 163 14.39 12.28 -8.88
N HIS A 164 13.07 12.16 -8.69
CA HIS A 164 12.39 12.63 -7.49
C HIS A 164 12.93 11.94 -6.23
N ILE A 165 13.07 10.61 -6.23
CA ILE A 165 13.62 9.84 -5.11
C ILE A 165 15.07 10.22 -4.80
N LEU A 166 15.91 10.36 -5.83
CA LEU A 166 17.31 10.74 -5.67
C LEU A 166 17.48 12.15 -5.08
N ALA A 167 16.49 13.01 -5.23
CA ALA A 167 16.47 14.37 -4.68
C ALA A 167 15.99 14.45 -3.22
N LEU A 168 15.45 13.38 -2.65
CA LEU A 168 15.00 13.36 -1.26
C LEU A 168 16.16 13.56 -0.29
N THR A 169 15.95 14.41 0.71
CA THR A 169 17.00 14.85 1.66
C THR A 169 17.72 13.71 2.37
N LEU A 170 17.03 12.63 2.69
CA LEU A 170 17.58 11.50 3.43
C LEU A 170 18.16 10.39 2.55
N VAL A 171 18.04 10.47 1.23
CA VAL A 171 18.63 9.48 0.31
C VAL A 171 20.11 9.79 0.08
N ASP A 172 20.97 8.88 0.44
CA ASP A 172 22.44 9.02 0.34
C ASP A 172 23.01 8.03 -0.67
N VAL A 173 22.99 8.42 -1.94
CA VAL A 173 23.49 7.62 -3.07
C VAL A 173 24.97 7.26 -2.87
N ALA A 174 25.77 8.16 -2.32
CA ALA A 174 27.19 7.91 -2.12
C ALA A 174 27.43 6.80 -1.08
N ALA A 175 26.68 6.81 0.03
CA ALA A 175 26.74 5.77 1.06
C ALA A 175 26.29 4.40 0.50
N ILE A 176 25.18 4.35 -0.25
CA ILE A 176 24.68 3.11 -0.87
C ILE A 176 25.72 2.55 -1.84
N LYS A 177 26.23 3.38 -2.74
CA LYS A 177 27.24 2.99 -3.74
C LYS A 177 28.53 2.45 -3.09
N ALA A 178 28.97 3.06 -1.99
CA ALA A 178 30.19 2.65 -1.29
C ALA A 178 30.08 1.24 -0.69
N LYS A 179 28.88 0.77 -0.35
CA LYS A 179 28.64 -0.57 0.18
C LYS A 179 28.68 -1.67 -0.89
N ASN A 180 28.46 -1.32 -2.16
CA ASN A 180 28.50 -2.26 -3.28
C ASN A 180 27.57 -3.49 -3.04
N PHE A 181 26.35 -3.24 -2.59
CA PHE A 181 25.37 -4.28 -2.26
C PHE A 181 25.12 -5.26 -3.41
N LYS A 182 24.97 -6.54 -3.05
CA LYS A 182 24.41 -7.58 -3.90
C LYS A 182 22.95 -7.79 -3.53
N VAL A 183 22.05 -7.60 -4.48
CA VAL A 183 20.61 -7.60 -4.24
C VAL A 183 19.92 -8.61 -5.13
N VAL A 184 18.99 -9.38 -4.58
CA VAL A 184 18.03 -10.18 -5.36
C VAL A 184 16.69 -9.44 -5.36
N VAL A 185 16.06 -9.32 -6.53
CA VAL A 185 14.76 -8.65 -6.70
C VAL A 185 13.71 -9.66 -7.15
N ASP A 186 12.59 -9.70 -6.45
CA ASP A 186 11.36 -10.39 -6.84
C ASP A 186 10.24 -9.34 -7.07
N ALA A 187 9.78 -9.23 -8.31
CA ALA A 187 8.75 -8.28 -8.72
C ALA A 187 7.47 -8.97 -9.21
N VAL A 188 7.28 -10.24 -8.88
CA VAL A 188 6.09 -11.05 -9.17
C VAL A 188 5.61 -10.97 -10.64
N ASN A 189 6.55 -10.81 -11.59
CA ASN A 189 6.29 -10.58 -13.01
C ASN A 189 5.34 -9.39 -13.28
N SER A 190 5.55 -8.30 -12.54
CA SER A 190 4.81 -7.05 -12.74
C SER A 190 5.75 -5.85 -12.89
N THR A 191 5.23 -4.64 -12.72
CA THR A 191 5.94 -3.38 -13.02
C THR A 191 7.15 -3.13 -12.11
N GLY A 192 7.19 -3.75 -10.93
CA GLY A 192 8.39 -3.77 -10.10
C GLY A 192 9.64 -4.26 -10.81
N GLY A 193 9.50 -5.17 -11.80
CA GLY A 193 10.61 -5.65 -12.62
C GLY A 193 11.23 -4.59 -13.54
N ILE A 194 10.48 -3.52 -13.84
CA ILE A 194 10.99 -2.36 -14.57
C ILE A 194 11.59 -1.34 -13.58
N PHE A 195 10.83 -1.00 -12.54
CA PHE A 195 11.12 0.14 -11.67
C PHE A 195 12.22 -0.14 -10.65
N VAL A 196 12.19 -1.31 -9.98
CA VAL A 196 13.15 -1.62 -8.90
C VAL A 196 14.57 -1.77 -9.41
N PRO A 197 14.87 -2.55 -10.48
CA PRO A 197 16.23 -2.63 -11.02
C PRO A 197 16.76 -1.30 -11.56
N ALA A 198 15.88 -0.45 -12.14
CA ALA A 198 16.25 0.88 -12.62
C ALA A 198 16.63 1.82 -11.47
N LEU A 199 15.82 1.84 -10.40
CA LEU A 199 16.12 2.60 -9.17
C LEU A 199 17.42 2.12 -8.52
N LEU A 200 17.62 0.81 -8.36
CA LEU A 200 18.84 0.24 -7.76
C LEU A 200 20.10 0.67 -8.53
N LYS A 201 20.05 0.62 -9.87
CA LYS A 201 21.15 1.11 -10.72
C LYS A 201 21.42 2.60 -10.50
N ALA A 202 20.38 3.43 -10.42
CA ALA A 202 20.51 4.86 -10.14
C ALA A 202 21.07 5.15 -8.74
N LEU A 203 20.76 4.32 -7.74
CA LEU A 203 21.34 4.34 -6.40
C LEU A 203 22.78 3.81 -6.34
N GLY A 204 23.34 3.32 -7.46
CA GLY A 204 24.71 2.79 -7.53
C GLY A 204 24.85 1.32 -7.14
N VAL A 205 23.76 0.57 -7.06
CA VAL A 205 23.75 -0.88 -6.88
C VAL A 205 23.83 -1.54 -8.25
N HIS A 206 24.90 -2.28 -8.52
CA HIS A 206 25.15 -2.89 -9.84
C HIS A 206 25.10 -4.42 -9.83
N GLN A 207 25.16 -5.06 -8.65
CA GLN A 207 25.08 -6.52 -8.49
C GLN A 207 23.61 -6.89 -8.17
N ILE A 208 22.79 -6.99 -9.23
CA ILE A 208 21.36 -7.28 -9.14
C ILE A 208 21.08 -8.63 -9.77
N THR A 209 20.47 -9.53 -9.02
CA THR A 209 19.89 -10.78 -9.54
C THR A 209 18.38 -10.60 -9.61
N GLU A 210 17.84 -10.71 -10.78
CA GLU A 210 16.41 -10.53 -11.06
C GLU A 210 15.71 -11.89 -11.11
N ILE A 211 14.69 -12.10 -10.27
CA ILE A 211 13.77 -13.22 -10.37
C ILE A 211 12.35 -12.66 -10.53
N TYR A 212 11.56 -13.28 -11.41
CA TYR A 212 10.18 -12.83 -11.66
C TYR A 212 10.05 -11.33 -11.96
N CYS A 213 10.99 -10.80 -12.75
CA CYS A 213 11.03 -9.39 -13.16
C CYS A 213 10.53 -9.13 -14.57
N GLU A 214 9.98 -10.13 -15.26
CA GLU A 214 9.39 -9.97 -16.58
C GLU A 214 7.94 -9.44 -16.46
N PRO A 215 7.61 -8.22 -16.93
CA PRO A 215 6.31 -7.58 -16.66
C PRO A 215 5.21 -8.12 -17.58
N ASN A 216 4.94 -9.43 -17.50
CA ASN A 216 3.97 -10.14 -18.35
C ASN A 216 2.65 -10.48 -17.65
N GLY A 217 2.51 -10.18 -16.35
CA GLY A 217 1.31 -10.42 -15.55
C GLY A 217 1.01 -11.88 -15.22
N HIS A 218 1.93 -12.80 -15.55
CA HIS A 218 1.86 -14.19 -15.13
C HIS A 218 2.55 -14.33 -13.76
N PHE A 219 1.80 -14.12 -12.69
CA PHE A 219 2.32 -14.19 -11.33
C PHE A 219 2.76 -15.62 -10.98
N PRO A 220 4.06 -15.85 -10.68
CA PRO A 220 4.59 -17.18 -10.39
C PRO A 220 4.21 -17.69 -9.00
N HIS A 221 3.85 -16.81 -8.09
CA HIS A 221 3.34 -17.08 -6.76
C HIS A 221 2.21 -16.11 -6.41
N ASN A 222 1.59 -16.27 -5.25
CA ASN A 222 0.62 -15.30 -4.76
C ASN A 222 1.32 -13.93 -4.63
N PRO A 223 0.75 -12.86 -5.23
CA PRO A 223 1.42 -11.57 -5.31
C PRO A 223 1.47 -10.77 -3.98
N GLU A 224 0.94 -11.29 -2.90
CA GLU A 224 1.14 -10.70 -1.58
C GLU A 224 2.53 -11.07 -1.03
N PRO A 225 3.40 -10.11 -0.63
CA PRO A 225 4.77 -10.39 -0.22
C PRO A 225 4.82 -10.92 1.23
N LEU A 226 4.25 -12.10 1.44
CA LEU A 226 4.25 -12.85 2.70
C LEU A 226 5.31 -13.95 2.69
N PRO A 227 5.80 -14.42 3.84
CA PRO A 227 6.87 -15.42 3.95
C PRO A 227 6.63 -16.67 3.11
N GLU A 228 5.41 -17.21 3.11
CA GLU A 228 5.02 -18.40 2.36
C GLU A 228 5.08 -18.22 0.83
N ASN A 229 5.01 -16.99 0.34
CA ASN A 229 5.08 -16.65 -1.08
C ASN A 229 6.50 -16.33 -1.55
N LEU A 230 7.44 -16.05 -0.64
CA LEU A 230 8.78 -15.56 -0.93
C LEU A 230 9.89 -16.62 -0.75
N VAL A 231 9.54 -17.91 -0.78
CA VAL A 231 10.50 -19.01 -0.63
C VAL A 231 11.57 -18.96 -1.72
N ALA A 232 11.19 -18.71 -2.97
CA ALA A 232 12.13 -18.61 -4.09
C ALA A 232 13.12 -17.44 -3.92
N LEU A 233 12.64 -16.28 -3.42
CA LEU A 233 13.50 -15.14 -3.12
C LEU A 233 14.49 -15.48 -1.99
N SER A 234 14.04 -16.10 -0.92
CA SER A 234 14.85 -16.55 0.21
C SER A 234 15.97 -17.50 -0.24
N ASP A 235 15.64 -18.46 -1.09
CA ASP A 235 16.61 -19.39 -1.65
C ASP A 235 17.59 -18.70 -2.60
N ALA A 236 17.12 -17.80 -3.46
CA ALA A 236 17.96 -17.03 -4.38
C ALA A 236 18.96 -16.13 -3.63
N VAL A 237 18.55 -15.49 -2.52
CA VAL A 237 19.45 -14.70 -1.67
C VAL A 237 20.61 -15.55 -1.18
N LYS A 238 20.34 -16.74 -0.62
CA LYS A 238 21.37 -17.66 -0.13
C LYS A 238 22.27 -18.18 -1.25
N GLN A 239 21.70 -18.60 -2.37
CA GLN A 239 22.43 -19.17 -3.51
C GLN A 239 23.39 -18.16 -4.15
N ASN A 240 22.98 -16.89 -4.24
CA ASN A 240 23.77 -15.81 -4.81
C ASN A 240 24.70 -15.14 -3.77
N GLN A 241 24.64 -15.55 -2.51
CA GLN A 241 25.35 -14.89 -1.41
C GLN A 241 25.06 -13.38 -1.44
N ALA A 242 23.80 -13.02 -1.61
CA ALA A 242 23.37 -11.63 -1.66
C ALA A 242 23.27 -11.02 -0.28
N ASP A 243 23.47 -9.71 -0.18
CA ASP A 243 23.36 -8.99 1.07
C ASP A 243 21.90 -8.87 1.51
N LEU A 244 20.96 -8.82 0.55
CA LEU A 244 19.52 -8.78 0.81
C LEU A 244 18.70 -9.19 -0.39
N GLY A 245 17.44 -9.56 -0.12
CA GLY A 245 16.37 -9.70 -1.10
C GLY A 245 15.35 -8.57 -0.96
N ILE A 246 14.78 -8.15 -2.08
CA ILE A 246 13.71 -7.15 -2.19
C ILE A 246 12.53 -7.79 -2.88
N ALA A 247 11.35 -7.76 -2.25
CA ALA A 247 10.09 -8.15 -2.86
C ALA A 247 9.12 -6.99 -2.88
N VAL A 248 8.44 -6.80 -4.01
CA VAL A 248 7.35 -5.82 -4.16
C VAL A 248 6.10 -6.50 -4.72
N ASP A 249 4.94 -5.93 -4.43
CA ASP A 249 3.68 -6.38 -5.02
C ASP A 249 3.48 -5.82 -6.46
N PRO A 250 2.44 -6.23 -7.19
CA PRO A 250 2.30 -5.91 -8.62
C PRO A 250 2.32 -4.43 -8.98
N ASP A 251 1.86 -3.54 -8.12
CA ASP A 251 1.79 -2.10 -8.33
C ASP A 251 2.76 -1.29 -7.46
N VAL A 252 3.67 -1.99 -6.75
CA VAL A 252 4.86 -1.44 -6.09
C VAL A 252 4.51 -0.45 -4.95
N ASP A 253 3.37 -0.68 -4.29
CA ASP A 253 2.98 0.08 -3.11
C ASP A 253 3.33 -0.64 -1.79
N ARG A 254 3.75 -1.94 -1.86
CA ARG A 254 4.21 -2.76 -0.74
C ARG A 254 5.63 -3.26 -0.94
N LEU A 255 6.37 -3.36 0.16
CA LEU A 255 7.78 -3.71 0.19
C LEU A 255 8.08 -4.70 1.32
N CYS A 256 8.77 -5.77 1.00
CA CYS A 256 9.31 -6.70 1.98
C CYS A 256 10.77 -7.01 1.69
N PHE A 257 11.57 -7.18 2.74
CA PHE A 257 12.97 -7.57 2.62
C PHE A 257 13.22 -8.99 3.13
N VAL A 258 14.22 -9.63 2.52
CA VAL A 258 14.80 -10.90 2.97
C VAL A 258 16.24 -10.65 3.39
N CYS A 259 16.63 -11.19 4.54
CA CYS A 259 17.97 -11.07 5.08
C CYS A 259 18.98 -11.96 4.33
N GLU A 260 20.27 -11.67 4.48
CA GLU A 260 21.39 -12.42 3.87
C GLU A 260 21.39 -13.91 4.23
N ASP A 261 20.83 -14.27 5.38
CA ASP A 261 20.67 -15.66 5.83
C ASP A 261 19.43 -16.37 5.26
N GLY A 262 18.63 -15.65 4.44
CA GLY A 262 17.37 -16.12 3.86
C GLY A 262 16.18 -16.03 4.80
N GLN A 263 16.32 -15.48 6.00
CA GLN A 263 15.20 -15.21 6.89
C GLN A 263 14.47 -13.94 6.47
N MET A 264 13.18 -13.88 6.77
CA MET A 264 12.40 -12.68 6.48
C MET A 264 12.79 -11.53 7.40
N PHE A 265 13.08 -10.36 6.84
CA PHE A 265 13.11 -9.13 7.62
C PHE A 265 11.70 -8.80 8.12
N GLY A 266 10.71 -9.10 7.31
CA GLY A 266 9.28 -9.02 7.55
C GLY A 266 8.66 -7.70 7.07
N GLU A 267 7.47 -7.81 6.49
CA GLU A 267 6.74 -6.65 5.95
C GLU A 267 6.45 -5.59 7.01
N GLU A 268 6.08 -6.02 8.22
CA GLU A 268 5.83 -5.14 9.36
C GLU A 268 7.07 -4.31 9.73
N TYR A 269 8.26 -4.92 9.68
CA TYR A 269 9.52 -4.28 10.07
C TYR A 269 10.13 -3.39 8.99
N THR A 270 9.64 -3.49 7.76
CA THR A 270 10.00 -2.57 6.69
C THR A 270 9.71 -1.11 7.10
N LEU A 271 8.48 -0.85 7.56
CA LEU A 271 8.10 0.47 8.06
C LEU A 271 8.86 0.85 9.33
N VAL A 272 9.07 -0.09 10.26
CA VAL A 272 9.81 0.16 11.52
C VAL A 272 11.22 0.64 11.24
N ALA A 273 11.96 -0.04 10.36
CA ALA A 273 13.34 0.31 10.03
C ALA A 273 13.46 1.65 9.30
N VAL A 274 12.58 1.89 8.33
CA VAL A 274 12.57 3.19 7.62
C VAL A 274 12.16 4.32 8.57
N ALA A 275 11.18 4.11 9.44
CA ALA A 275 10.76 5.11 10.42
C ALA A 275 11.87 5.41 11.44
N ASP A 276 12.56 4.39 11.95
CA ASP A 276 13.72 4.58 12.86
C ASP A 276 14.81 5.44 12.20
N PHE A 277 15.12 5.16 10.93
CA PHE A 277 16.05 5.96 10.16
C PHE A 277 15.61 7.42 10.00
N VAL A 278 14.36 7.64 9.57
CA VAL A 278 13.79 8.98 9.41
C VAL A 278 13.80 9.72 10.74
N LEU A 279 13.31 9.12 11.82
CA LEU A 279 13.27 9.71 13.15
C LEU A 279 14.67 10.13 13.66
N LYS A 280 15.68 9.29 13.50
CA LYS A 280 17.06 9.57 13.95
C LYS A 280 17.74 10.68 13.14
N ASN A 281 17.38 10.85 11.88
CA ASN A 281 18.03 11.84 11.00
C ASN A 281 17.26 13.17 10.90
N THR A 282 16.02 13.22 11.41
CA THR A 282 15.19 14.44 11.40
C THR A 282 15.17 15.19 12.72
N SER A 283 15.70 14.61 13.81
CA SER A 283 15.48 15.09 15.17
C SER A 283 16.30 16.32 15.60
N SER A 284 17.33 16.77 14.87
CA SER A 284 18.24 17.70 15.53
C SER A 284 18.31 19.14 15.03
N GLN A 285 18.03 19.48 13.79
CA GLN A 285 18.13 20.90 13.37
C GLN A 285 17.10 21.35 12.31
N THR A 286 16.72 20.52 11.35
CA THR A 286 15.86 20.96 10.24
C THR A 286 14.38 21.02 10.64
N TYR A 287 13.93 20.11 11.51
CA TYR A 287 12.53 20.04 11.95
C TYR A 287 12.24 20.87 13.21
N ALA A 288 13.24 21.10 14.09
CA ALA A 288 13.09 22.05 15.18
C ALA A 288 12.77 23.48 14.68
N LEU A 289 13.30 23.85 13.51
CA LEU A 289 12.98 25.10 12.83
C LEU A 289 11.56 25.12 12.22
N GLN A 290 10.93 23.96 12.03
CA GLN A 290 9.58 23.83 11.48
C GLN A 290 8.51 23.47 12.52
N ASN A 291 8.86 23.43 13.83
CA ASN A 291 7.97 22.95 14.91
C ASN A 291 7.36 21.56 14.67
N LYS A 292 8.01 20.69 13.88
CA LYS A 292 7.54 19.33 13.66
C LYS A 292 8.11 18.40 14.73
N LEU A 293 7.24 17.77 15.49
CA LEU A 293 7.59 16.64 16.36
C LEU A 293 7.81 15.41 15.47
N GLY A 294 8.68 14.49 15.88
CA GLY A 294 8.91 13.21 15.20
C GLY A 294 7.71 12.26 15.31
N ASN A 295 6.54 12.69 14.84
CA ASN A 295 5.31 11.89 14.91
C ASN A 295 5.29 10.83 13.82
N THR A 296 4.80 9.63 14.16
CA THR A 296 4.56 8.54 13.21
C THR A 296 3.12 8.08 13.26
N VAL A 297 2.65 7.53 12.14
CA VAL A 297 1.30 6.97 12.03
C VAL A 297 1.36 5.59 11.40
N SER A 298 0.64 4.61 11.96
CA SER A 298 0.27 3.40 11.22
C SER A 298 -1.17 3.00 11.54
N ASN A 299 -1.69 2.01 10.79
CA ASN A 299 -3.02 1.51 11.11
C ASN A 299 -3.00 0.62 12.37
N LEU A 300 -4.19 0.39 12.94
CA LEU A 300 -4.37 -0.40 14.17
C LEU A 300 -3.85 -1.84 14.11
N SER A 301 -3.77 -2.41 12.90
CA SER A 301 -3.32 -3.79 12.69
C SER A 301 -1.80 -3.92 12.53
N SER A 302 -1.04 -2.81 12.61
CA SER A 302 0.43 -2.81 12.46
C SER A 302 1.12 -3.12 13.77
N THR A 303 2.37 -3.61 13.66
CA THR A 303 3.20 -3.94 14.83
C THR A 303 3.42 -2.77 15.77
N ARG A 304 3.41 -3.05 17.09
CA ARG A 304 3.76 -2.06 18.11
C ARG A 304 5.24 -1.63 18.08
N ALA A 305 6.09 -2.35 17.36
CA ALA A 305 7.50 -1.98 17.21
C ALA A 305 7.67 -0.55 16.66
N LEU A 306 6.75 -0.09 15.79
CA LEU A 306 6.75 1.31 15.32
C LEU A 306 6.52 2.30 16.46
N ARG A 307 5.58 2.01 17.37
CA ARG A 307 5.35 2.83 18.58
C ARG A 307 6.60 2.90 19.44
N ASP A 308 7.29 1.77 19.59
CA ASP A 308 8.46 1.67 20.46
C ASP A 308 9.64 2.49 19.90
N VAL A 309 9.97 2.37 18.60
CA VAL A 309 11.04 3.18 17.99
C VAL A 309 10.66 4.68 17.97
N THR A 310 9.38 5.00 17.78
CA THR A 310 8.90 6.39 17.84
C THR A 310 9.08 6.98 19.24
N THR A 311 8.69 6.24 20.26
CA THR A 311 8.83 6.65 21.66
C THR A 311 10.31 6.79 22.04
N ALA A 312 11.16 5.86 21.61
CA ALA A 312 12.61 5.94 21.84
C ALA A 312 13.25 7.18 21.20
N ALA A 313 12.68 7.67 20.09
CA ALA A 313 13.07 8.91 19.43
C ALA A 313 12.38 10.17 20.00
N ASN A 314 11.67 10.07 21.12
CA ASN A 314 10.85 11.13 21.74
C ASN A 314 9.74 11.68 20.83
N GLY A 315 9.27 10.89 19.86
CA GLY A 315 8.14 11.19 19.00
C GLY A 315 6.82 10.69 19.59
N LYS A 316 5.71 11.05 18.93
CA LYS A 316 4.38 10.54 19.27
C LYS A 316 3.89 9.58 18.18
N TYR A 317 3.58 8.37 18.57
CA TYR A 317 2.91 7.38 17.71
C TYR A 317 1.41 7.59 17.75
N ILE A 318 0.77 7.53 16.58
CA ILE A 318 -0.67 7.63 16.40
C ILE A 318 -1.15 6.42 15.58
N ALA A 319 -2.20 5.75 16.06
CA ALA A 319 -2.88 4.69 15.32
C ALA A 319 -4.09 5.26 14.55
N SER A 320 -4.31 4.77 13.32
CA SER A 320 -5.48 5.08 12.50
C SER A 320 -6.34 3.84 12.25
N ALA A 321 -7.54 4.03 11.72
CA ALA A 321 -8.29 2.95 11.08
C ALA A 321 -7.46 2.33 9.93
N VAL A 322 -7.76 1.08 9.59
CA VAL A 322 -7.09 0.36 8.48
C VAL A 322 -7.48 0.98 7.14
N GLY A 323 -6.51 1.07 6.24
CA GLY A 323 -6.64 1.64 4.90
C GLY A 323 -5.83 2.90 4.73
N GLU A 324 -5.18 3.00 3.57
CA GLU A 324 -4.24 4.08 3.25
C GLU A 324 -4.82 5.48 3.45
N VAL A 325 -6.04 5.71 2.98
CA VAL A 325 -6.74 7.01 3.15
C VAL A 325 -6.82 7.44 4.61
N ASN A 326 -7.11 6.48 5.51
CA ASN A 326 -7.20 6.74 6.94
C ASN A 326 -5.83 7.06 7.55
N VAL A 327 -4.79 6.34 7.12
CA VAL A 327 -3.40 6.59 7.53
C VAL A 327 -2.98 7.98 7.07
N VAL A 328 -3.18 8.33 5.79
CA VAL A 328 -2.83 9.63 5.21
C VAL A 328 -3.54 10.78 5.94
N ASN A 329 -4.83 10.65 6.19
CA ASN A 329 -5.61 11.65 6.93
C ASN A 329 -5.07 11.84 8.36
N ALA A 330 -4.76 10.75 9.07
CA ALA A 330 -4.16 10.81 10.39
C ALA A 330 -2.74 11.42 10.37
N MET A 331 -1.94 11.12 9.34
CA MET A 331 -0.60 11.71 9.15
C MET A 331 -0.69 13.23 8.98
N LYS A 332 -1.59 13.72 8.12
CA LYS A 332 -1.81 15.15 7.90
C LYS A 332 -2.30 15.86 9.16
N ALA A 333 -3.30 15.29 9.83
CA ALA A 333 -3.87 15.86 11.06
C ALA A 333 -2.85 15.94 12.20
N ASN A 334 -1.86 15.05 12.25
CA ASN A 334 -0.85 14.99 13.30
C ASN A 334 0.54 15.43 12.83
N GLN A 335 0.67 15.97 11.61
CA GLN A 335 1.95 16.38 11.02
C GLN A 335 3.04 15.30 11.12
N ALA A 336 2.65 14.05 10.88
CA ALA A 336 3.57 12.92 10.95
C ALA A 336 4.63 13.03 9.84
N ILE A 337 5.87 12.69 10.20
CA ILE A 337 7.02 12.77 9.29
C ILE A 337 7.22 11.49 8.49
N ILE A 338 6.66 10.40 8.96
CA ILE A 338 6.64 9.08 8.32
C ILE A 338 5.43 8.31 8.82
N GLY A 339 4.88 7.47 7.98
CA GLY A 339 3.78 6.58 8.34
C GLY A 339 3.66 5.44 7.36
N GLY A 340 2.58 4.66 7.49
CA GLY A 340 2.33 3.54 6.59
C GLY A 340 1.46 2.46 7.19
N GLU A 341 1.55 1.28 6.61
CA GLU A 341 0.79 0.11 7.04
C GLU A 341 1.75 -1.07 7.26
N GLY A 342 1.39 -1.97 8.17
CA GLY A 342 2.16 -3.18 8.50
C GLY A 342 2.28 -4.22 7.38
N ASN A 343 1.71 -3.93 6.22
CA ASN A 343 1.83 -4.75 5.00
C ASN A 343 3.02 -4.35 4.11
N GLY A 344 4.00 -3.62 4.64
CA GLY A 344 5.16 -3.11 3.92
C GLY A 344 4.93 -1.77 3.20
N GLY A 345 3.78 -1.14 3.39
CA GLY A 345 3.46 0.15 2.79
C GLY A 345 4.09 1.31 3.56
N ILE A 346 4.97 2.06 2.92
CA ILE A 346 5.67 3.23 3.49
C ILE A 346 5.10 4.49 2.88
N ILE A 347 4.74 5.47 3.72
CA ILE A 347 4.29 6.80 3.31
C ILE A 347 5.27 7.82 3.85
N TYR A 348 5.99 8.50 2.96
CA TYR A 348 6.97 9.52 3.31
C TYR A 348 6.56 10.88 2.74
N PRO A 349 6.02 11.80 3.59
CA PRO A 349 5.42 13.06 3.14
C PRO A 349 6.36 14.03 2.40
N GLU A 350 7.69 13.88 2.54
CA GLU A 350 8.64 14.67 1.74
C GLU A 350 8.57 14.27 0.26
N SER A 351 8.18 13.04 -0.04
CA SER A 351 7.89 12.57 -1.40
C SER A 351 6.44 12.88 -1.78
N HIS A 352 5.51 12.13 -1.23
CA HIS A 352 4.07 12.30 -1.45
C HIS A 352 3.26 11.59 -0.34
N TYR A 353 1.94 11.77 -0.33
CA TYR A 353 1.03 11.11 0.59
C TYR A 353 0.40 9.85 -0.03
N GLY A 354 1.24 8.88 -0.34
CA GLY A 354 0.86 7.55 -0.82
C GLY A 354 1.91 6.53 -0.42
N ARG A 355 1.54 5.25 -0.44
CA ARG A 355 2.49 4.16 -0.15
C ARG A 355 3.43 3.97 -1.33
N ASP A 356 4.74 3.97 -1.05
CA ASP A 356 5.78 3.94 -2.06
C ASP A 356 6.92 2.99 -1.69
N ALA A 357 6.95 1.83 -2.34
CA ALA A 357 8.02 0.85 -2.14
C ALA A 357 9.38 1.36 -2.66
N LEU A 358 9.41 2.21 -3.69
CA LEU A 358 10.66 2.73 -4.26
C LEU A 358 11.33 3.72 -3.31
N VAL A 359 10.56 4.62 -2.70
CA VAL A 359 11.03 5.49 -1.61
C VAL A 359 11.50 4.65 -0.42
N GLY A 360 10.73 3.61 -0.07
CA GLY A 360 11.09 2.67 0.99
C GLY A 360 12.43 1.98 0.74
N ILE A 361 12.70 1.50 -0.48
CA ILE A 361 13.97 0.90 -0.88
C ILE A 361 15.13 1.89 -0.71
N ALA A 362 14.99 3.11 -1.20
CA ALA A 362 16.06 4.12 -1.16
C ALA A 362 16.42 4.52 0.28
N LEU A 363 15.40 4.75 1.13
CA LEU A 363 15.60 5.08 2.55
C LEU A 363 16.17 3.91 3.33
N PHE A 364 15.67 2.68 3.11
CA PHE A 364 16.17 1.48 3.77
C PHE A 364 17.63 1.18 3.40
N LEU A 365 17.98 1.24 2.11
CA LEU A 365 19.37 1.03 1.68
C LEU A 365 20.30 2.10 2.22
N THR A 366 19.86 3.34 2.33
CA THR A 366 20.63 4.41 3.00
C THR A 366 20.85 4.08 4.47
N HIS A 367 19.79 3.65 5.18
CA HIS A 367 19.87 3.23 6.57
C HIS A 367 20.86 2.08 6.77
N LEU A 368 20.71 1.01 5.98
CA LEU A 368 21.58 -0.16 6.03
C LEU A 368 23.03 0.21 5.73
N ALA A 369 23.26 1.07 4.72
CA ALA A 369 24.60 1.54 4.38
C ALA A 369 25.29 2.30 5.53
N LYS A 370 24.54 3.10 6.27
CA LYS A 370 25.07 3.91 7.39
C LYS A 370 25.16 3.15 8.72
N SER A 371 24.40 2.08 8.90
CA SER A 371 24.36 1.30 10.14
C SER A 371 25.64 0.47 10.38
N ASN A 372 26.38 0.14 9.32
CA ASN A 372 27.50 -0.81 9.34
C ASN A 372 27.14 -2.22 9.85
N GLN A 373 25.89 -2.60 9.75
CA GLN A 373 25.33 -3.90 10.14
C GLN A 373 24.93 -4.69 8.89
N SER A 374 24.84 -6.02 9.01
CA SER A 374 24.08 -6.81 8.06
C SER A 374 22.58 -6.57 8.26
N ILE A 375 21.76 -6.96 7.28
CA ILE A 375 20.32 -6.75 7.39
C ILE A 375 19.71 -7.60 8.53
N SER A 376 20.23 -8.81 8.78
CA SER A 376 19.80 -9.65 9.91
C SER A 376 20.19 -9.06 11.27
N GLU A 377 21.36 -8.43 11.37
CA GLU A 377 21.79 -7.71 12.57
C GLU A 377 20.89 -6.48 12.81
N LEU A 378 20.59 -5.72 11.75
CA LEU A 378 19.67 -4.59 11.82
C LEU A 378 18.29 -5.05 12.30
N ARG A 379 17.75 -6.16 11.76
CA ARG A 379 16.48 -6.73 12.20
C ARG A 379 16.48 -7.07 13.70
N LYS A 380 17.55 -7.67 14.19
CA LYS A 380 17.71 -8.04 15.60
C LYS A 380 17.85 -6.83 16.54
N SER A 381 18.17 -5.66 16.03
CA SER A 381 18.26 -4.43 16.84
C SER A 381 16.89 -3.84 17.21
N TYR A 382 15.83 -4.25 16.53
CA TYR A 382 14.44 -3.85 16.83
C TYR A 382 13.76 -4.80 17.82
N PRO A 383 12.79 -4.31 18.62
CA PRO A 383 11.99 -5.16 19.48
C PRO A 383 11.36 -6.31 18.68
N ALA A 384 11.39 -7.51 19.23
CA ALA A 384 10.81 -8.68 18.57
C ALA A 384 9.33 -8.81 18.93
N TYR A 385 8.49 -8.73 17.90
CA TYR A 385 7.06 -9.03 17.98
C TYR A 385 6.66 -9.91 16.82
N PHE A 386 5.63 -10.75 17.04
CA PHE A 386 5.11 -11.69 16.07
C PHE A 386 3.59 -11.52 15.98
N ILE A 387 3.08 -11.51 14.76
CA ILE A 387 1.66 -11.32 14.48
C ILE A 387 1.05 -12.65 14.02
N SER A 388 -0.08 -13.02 14.63
CA SER A 388 -0.93 -14.13 14.16
C SER A 388 -2.18 -13.54 13.48
N LYS A 389 -2.42 -13.90 12.21
CA LYS A 389 -3.53 -13.40 11.39
C LYS A 389 -4.58 -14.51 11.23
N ASN A 390 -5.74 -14.32 11.81
CA ASN A 390 -6.84 -15.27 11.83
C ASN A 390 -8.13 -14.64 11.31
N LYS A 391 -9.11 -15.49 10.98
CA LYS A 391 -10.44 -15.06 10.56
C LYS A 391 -11.52 -16.03 11.03
N ILE A 392 -12.72 -15.50 11.23
CA ILE A 392 -13.95 -16.29 11.44
C ILE A 392 -14.92 -15.92 10.32
N GLU A 393 -15.49 -16.94 9.66
CA GLU A 393 -16.54 -16.74 8.67
C GLU A 393 -17.84 -16.33 9.34
N LEU A 394 -18.52 -15.34 8.79
CA LEU A 394 -19.77 -14.82 9.27
C LEU A 394 -20.94 -15.59 8.66
N THR A 395 -21.87 -15.98 9.49
CA THR A 395 -23.21 -16.41 9.05
C THR A 395 -24.21 -15.27 9.30
N PRO A 396 -25.37 -15.26 8.63
CA PRO A 396 -26.38 -14.21 8.82
C PRO A 396 -26.89 -14.07 10.27
N GLN A 397 -26.66 -15.08 11.10
CA GLN A 397 -27.09 -15.10 12.51
C GLN A 397 -26.10 -14.40 13.45
N ILE A 398 -24.87 -14.09 12.99
CA ILE A 398 -23.83 -13.50 13.81
C ILE A 398 -23.95 -11.97 13.79
N ASP A 399 -24.35 -11.40 14.91
CA ASP A 399 -24.32 -9.94 15.11
C ASP A 399 -22.93 -9.50 15.56
N VAL A 400 -22.15 -9.03 14.58
CA VAL A 400 -20.75 -8.60 14.80
C VAL A 400 -20.68 -7.41 15.74
N ASP A 401 -21.61 -6.47 15.62
CA ASP A 401 -21.57 -5.22 16.39
C ASP A 401 -21.86 -5.52 17.87
N ALA A 402 -22.82 -6.41 18.15
CA ALA A 402 -23.08 -6.88 19.51
C ALA A 402 -21.87 -7.63 20.13
N ILE A 403 -21.14 -8.42 19.33
CA ILE A 403 -19.94 -9.10 19.77
C ILE A 403 -18.83 -8.09 20.14
N LEU A 404 -18.59 -7.12 19.30
CA LEU A 404 -17.55 -6.10 19.54
C LEU A 404 -17.90 -5.24 20.77
N GLU A 405 -19.17 -4.91 20.99
CA GLU A 405 -19.64 -4.20 22.18
C GLU A 405 -19.46 -5.03 23.45
N ALA A 406 -19.77 -6.33 23.41
CA ALA A 406 -19.56 -7.25 24.54
C ALA A 406 -18.07 -7.33 24.92
N LEU A 407 -17.16 -7.41 23.93
CA LEU A 407 -15.72 -7.40 24.18
C LEU A 407 -15.25 -6.08 24.79
N THR A 408 -15.74 -4.95 24.28
CA THR A 408 -15.42 -3.61 24.82
C THR A 408 -15.84 -3.52 26.31
N THR A 409 -16.99 -4.07 26.65
CA THR A 409 -17.48 -4.12 28.02
C THR A 409 -16.64 -5.05 28.91
N THR A 410 -16.30 -6.23 28.41
CA THR A 410 -15.51 -7.24 29.13
C THR A 410 -14.12 -6.72 29.48
N TYR A 411 -13.47 -6.06 28.52
CA TYR A 411 -12.08 -5.58 28.63
C TYR A 411 -11.95 -4.09 28.98
N LYS A 412 -13.00 -3.48 29.55
CA LYS A 412 -13.06 -2.02 29.86
C LYS A 412 -11.92 -1.47 30.73
N ASN A 413 -11.18 -2.35 31.40
CA ASN A 413 -10.02 -1.97 32.22
C ASN A 413 -8.69 -1.96 31.45
N GLU A 414 -8.70 -2.45 30.20
CA GLU A 414 -7.55 -2.43 29.30
C GLU A 414 -7.59 -1.18 28.42
N GLN A 415 -6.50 -0.92 27.71
CA GLN A 415 -6.48 0.13 26.72
C GLN A 415 -7.22 -0.32 25.46
N ILE A 416 -8.37 0.30 25.18
CA ILE A 416 -9.24 -0.07 24.05
C ILE A 416 -9.27 1.06 23.03
N SER A 417 -9.23 0.69 21.74
CA SER A 417 -9.56 1.56 20.61
C SER A 417 -10.73 0.97 19.81
N THR A 418 -11.70 1.82 19.49
CA THR A 418 -12.90 1.46 18.72
C THR A 418 -12.99 2.21 17.40
N ILE A 419 -11.89 2.77 16.90
CA ILE A 419 -11.88 3.56 15.65
C ILE A 419 -12.04 2.69 14.38
N ASP A 420 -11.76 1.38 14.49
CA ASP A 420 -11.99 0.39 13.42
C ASP A 420 -12.16 -0.99 14.08
N GLY A 421 -13.39 -1.41 14.33
CA GLY A 421 -13.66 -2.57 15.14
C GLY A 421 -13.25 -2.37 16.60
N VAL A 422 -12.58 -3.35 17.20
CA VAL A 422 -12.08 -3.28 18.58
C VAL A 422 -10.65 -3.76 18.66
N LYS A 423 -9.74 -2.87 19.06
CA LYS A 423 -8.38 -3.24 19.46
C LYS A 423 -8.23 -3.14 20.96
N ILE A 424 -7.70 -4.18 21.57
CA ILE A 424 -7.40 -4.27 23.00
C ILE A 424 -5.89 -4.40 23.15
N ASP A 425 -5.26 -3.40 23.76
CA ASP A 425 -3.83 -3.39 24.06
C ASP A 425 -3.61 -3.83 25.50
N PHE A 426 -2.89 -4.93 25.68
CA PHE A 426 -2.38 -5.41 26.96
C PHE A 426 -0.93 -4.93 27.17
N ALA A 427 -0.32 -5.27 28.30
CA ALA A 427 1.02 -4.82 28.64
C ALA A 427 2.08 -5.18 27.58
N THR A 428 2.06 -6.44 27.09
CA THR A 428 3.05 -6.97 26.15
C THR A 428 2.48 -7.47 24.82
N GLU A 429 1.17 -7.54 24.70
CA GLU A 429 0.45 -8.12 23.55
C GLU A 429 -0.76 -7.27 23.20
N TRP A 430 -1.34 -7.48 22.01
CA TRP A 430 -2.60 -6.87 21.63
C TRP A 430 -3.44 -7.81 20.76
N VAL A 431 -4.75 -7.57 20.73
CA VAL A 431 -5.67 -8.18 19.76
C VAL A 431 -6.47 -7.10 19.05
N HIS A 432 -6.63 -7.24 17.75
CA HIS A 432 -7.48 -6.37 16.92
C HIS A 432 -8.53 -7.22 16.19
N LEU A 433 -9.79 -6.90 16.42
CA LEU A 433 -10.94 -7.59 15.85
C LEU A 433 -11.75 -6.60 15.03
N ARG A 434 -11.93 -6.91 13.74
CA ARG A 434 -12.69 -6.04 12.87
C ARG A 434 -13.44 -6.79 11.79
N LYS A 435 -14.59 -6.26 11.40
CA LYS A 435 -15.34 -6.73 10.23
C LYS A 435 -14.52 -6.47 8.96
N SER A 436 -14.51 -7.43 8.04
CA SER A 436 -13.93 -7.18 6.71
C SER A 436 -14.90 -6.35 5.88
N ASN A 437 -14.36 -5.35 5.16
CA ASN A 437 -15.15 -4.53 4.23
C ASN A 437 -15.43 -5.22 2.89
N THR A 438 -14.77 -6.38 2.64
CA THR A 438 -14.79 -7.04 1.33
C THR A 438 -15.28 -8.49 1.39
N GLU A 439 -15.32 -9.09 2.56
CA GLU A 439 -15.68 -10.51 2.78
C GLU A 439 -16.56 -10.64 4.01
N PRO A 440 -17.47 -11.62 4.07
CA PRO A 440 -18.29 -11.89 5.24
C PRO A 440 -17.49 -12.59 6.35
N ILE A 441 -16.45 -11.92 6.88
CA ILE A 441 -15.57 -12.43 7.93
C ILE A 441 -15.28 -11.38 9.00
N ILE A 442 -14.98 -11.86 10.22
CA ILE A 442 -14.25 -11.06 11.23
C ILE A 442 -12.77 -11.42 11.12
N ARG A 443 -11.92 -10.42 10.96
CA ARG A 443 -10.47 -10.55 11.05
C ARG A 443 -10.05 -10.45 12.50
N ILE A 444 -9.16 -11.34 12.93
CA ILE A 444 -8.63 -11.41 14.29
C ILE A 444 -7.12 -11.42 14.18
N TYR A 445 -6.49 -10.28 14.45
CA TYR A 445 -5.05 -10.15 14.45
C TYR A 445 -4.58 -10.01 15.89
N THR A 446 -3.53 -10.73 16.24
CA THR A 446 -2.91 -10.68 17.56
C THR A 446 -1.42 -10.48 17.42
N GLU A 447 -0.80 -9.79 18.36
CA GLU A 447 0.65 -9.63 18.42
C GLU A 447 1.13 -9.93 19.84
N ALA A 448 2.25 -10.64 19.94
CA ALA A 448 2.91 -10.97 21.19
C ALA A 448 4.44 -11.06 20.99
N PRO A 449 5.27 -11.14 22.07
CA PRO A 449 6.72 -11.27 21.98
C PRO A 449 7.23 -12.51 21.26
N THR A 450 6.42 -13.57 21.21
CA THR A 450 6.74 -14.83 20.49
C THR A 450 5.57 -15.25 19.60
N GLN A 451 5.87 -16.01 18.54
CA GLN A 451 4.83 -16.56 17.66
C GLN A 451 3.83 -17.45 18.45
N GLN A 452 4.35 -18.28 19.34
CA GLN A 452 3.52 -19.15 20.15
C GLN A 452 2.54 -18.36 21.04
N GLU A 453 2.99 -17.28 21.67
CA GLU A 453 2.11 -16.42 22.48
C GLU A 453 1.07 -15.72 21.62
N ALA A 454 1.44 -15.23 20.44
CA ALA A 454 0.50 -14.61 19.50
C ALA A 454 -0.58 -15.60 19.04
N ASP A 455 -0.20 -16.85 18.74
CA ASP A 455 -1.14 -17.90 18.34
C ASP A 455 -2.08 -18.30 19.50
N VAL A 456 -1.56 -18.45 20.71
CA VAL A 456 -2.37 -18.74 21.91
C VAL A 456 -3.37 -17.61 22.19
N LEU A 457 -2.94 -16.35 22.04
CA LEU A 457 -3.83 -15.20 22.19
C LEU A 457 -4.94 -15.22 21.13
N ALA A 458 -4.59 -15.52 19.87
CA ALA A 458 -5.57 -15.64 18.78
C ALA A 458 -6.60 -16.75 19.07
N GLU A 459 -6.15 -17.94 19.47
CA GLU A 459 -7.04 -19.05 19.83
C GLU A 459 -7.99 -18.70 20.98
N ARG A 460 -7.50 -17.97 21.98
CA ARG A 460 -8.32 -17.48 23.10
C ARG A 460 -9.45 -16.61 22.59
N PHE A 461 -9.15 -15.59 21.76
CA PHE A 461 -10.17 -14.68 21.24
C PHE A 461 -11.11 -15.34 20.23
N VAL A 462 -10.63 -16.29 19.42
CA VAL A 462 -11.48 -17.11 18.55
C VAL A 462 -12.51 -17.90 19.36
N LYS A 463 -12.10 -18.52 20.49
CA LYS A 463 -13.01 -19.25 21.39
C LYS A 463 -14.01 -18.32 22.07
N GLU A 464 -13.54 -17.17 22.56
CA GLU A 464 -14.38 -16.17 23.23
C GLU A 464 -15.44 -15.61 22.29
N LEU A 465 -15.05 -15.27 21.05
CA LEU A 465 -15.96 -14.83 20.00
C LEU A 465 -17.05 -15.87 19.70
N LYS A 466 -16.67 -17.15 19.58
CA LYS A 466 -17.62 -18.24 19.36
C LYS A 466 -18.63 -18.36 20.49
N VAL A 467 -18.18 -18.25 21.73
CA VAL A 467 -19.06 -18.30 22.91
C VAL A 467 -20.03 -17.11 22.90
N ILE A 468 -19.56 -15.90 22.64
CA ILE A 468 -20.43 -14.71 22.57
C ILE A 468 -21.42 -14.83 21.40
N ALA A 469 -20.98 -15.34 20.26
CA ALA A 469 -21.83 -15.58 19.07
C ALA A 469 -22.78 -16.76 19.22
N GLY A 470 -22.62 -17.61 20.23
CA GLY A 470 -23.44 -18.81 20.44
C GLY A 470 -23.16 -19.95 19.44
N ILE A 471 -21.90 -20.07 18.93
CA ILE A 471 -21.46 -21.06 17.94
C ILE A 471 -20.25 -21.87 18.41
#